data_0c4f5b6f7660303cfbf339c104b8b8a8
#
_entry.id   0c4f5b6f7660303cfbf339c104b8b8a8
#
_cell.length_a   1.000
_cell.length_b   1.000
_cell.length_c   1.000
_cell.angle_alpha   90.00
_cell.angle_beta   90.00
_cell.angle_gamma   90.00
#
_symmetry.space_group_name_H-M   'P 1'
#
loop_
_entity.id
_entity.type
_entity.pdbx_description
1 polymer ?
#
loop_
_entity_poly.entity_id
_entity_poly.type
_entity_poly.pdbx_seq_one_letter_code
_entity_poly.pdbx_strand_id
1 'polypeptide(L)'
;MKEAAHSGCMVAVSAITCDGLTCLKSDWNNAGPGRVLDFSADFECGEFVGFCGQDGSGKGLLLNVVGLLEKADCGRLALLGHDAADFSEEDTATFRNEACGFLFGHPCLLPSFTVAENVAMPLFRICGGGAAEARERTREVLEFAGIGDFETARTGQLDPALRWRAAFARALVHDPRVLIAISPPAADLLPLAKLAAAKYHLTVLWAGDRETVTPHADRMIEMRNGRASGQ
;
A
#
# COMPACT_ATOMS: atom_id res chain seq x y z
N MET A 1 -12.51 -26.96 -0.69
CA MET A 1 -13.40 -26.31 -1.67
C MET A 1 -13.00 -24.83 -1.77
N LYS A 2 -11.86 -24.55 -2.46
CA LYS A 2 -11.38 -23.18 -2.75
C LYS A 2 -10.87 -23.14 -4.20
N GLU A 3 -11.69 -23.57 -5.13
CA GLU A 3 -11.46 -23.44 -6.57
C GLU A 3 -12.69 -22.80 -7.17
N ALA A 4 -12.77 -21.47 -7.18
CA ALA A 4 -13.65 -20.73 -8.09
C ALA A 4 -13.53 -19.20 -7.88
N ALA A 5 -12.35 -18.61 -8.11
CA ALA A 5 -12.27 -17.15 -8.21
C ALA A 5 -11.15 -16.65 -9.15
N HIS A 6 -10.71 -17.46 -10.12
CA HIS A 6 -9.63 -17.05 -11.04
C HIS A 6 -10.04 -16.99 -12.51
N SER A 7 -11.35 -16.90 -12.80
CA SER A 7 -11.79 -16.75 -14.20
C SER A 7 -12.97 -15.79 -14.25
N GLY A 8 -12.74 -14.58 -14.69
CA GLY A 8 -13.81 -13.66 -15.05
C GLY A 8 -13.58 -12.19 -14.72
N CYS A 9 -12.45 -11.60 -15.10
CA CYS A 9 -12.37 -10.14 -15.14
C CYS A 9 -12.17 -9.67 -16.57
N MET A 10 -13.29 -9.50 -17.29
CA MET A 10 -13.38 -8.76 -18.54
C MET A 10 -14.47 -7.68 -18.44
N VAL A 11 -14.55 -7.03 -17.28
CA VAL A 11 -15.12 -5.69 -17.11
C VAL A 11 -14.08 -4.98 -16.24
N ALA A 12 -13.65 -3.79 -16.63
CA ALA A 12 -12.76 -2.97 -15.82
C ALA A 12 -13.47 -2.68 -14.48
N VAL A 13 -13.21 -3.54 -13.49
CA VAL A 13 -13.75 -3.37 -12.15
C VAL A 13 -12.77 -2.48 -11.42
N SER A 14 -13.18 -1.27 -11.06
CA SER A 14 -12.38 -0.37 -10.23
C SER A 14 -12.01 -1.08 -8.94
N ALA A 15 -10.71 -1.17 -8.67
CA ALA A 15 -10.22 -1.64 -7.38
C ALA A 15 -10.60 -0.64 -6.28
N ILE A 16 -10.58 0.66 -6.62
CA ILE A 16 -10.85 1.75 -5.69
C ILE A 16 -11.62 2.83 -6.45
N THR A 17 -12.72 3.32 -5.87
CA THR A 17 -13.48 4.47 -6.36
C THR A 17 -13.51 5.54 -5.27
N CYS A 18 -13.08 6.74 -5.63
CA CYS A 18 -13.16 7.93 -4.81
C CYS A 18 -14.12 8.92 -5.47
N ASP A 19 -15.10 9.43 -4.74
CA ASP A 19 -16.08 10.41 -5.24
C ASP A 19 -16.23 11.55 -4.23
N GLY A 20 -15.78 12.74 -4.60
CA GLY A 20 -15.86 13.95 -3.81
C GLY A 20 -15.16 13.87 -2.44
N LEU A 21 -14.11 13.03 -2.29
CA LEU A 21 -13.44 12.85 -1.00
C LEU A 21 -12.88 14.16 -0.47
N THR A 22 -13.26 14.49 0.76
CA THR A 22 -12.71 15.62 1.49
C THR A 22 -12.27 15.15 2.88
N CYS A 23 -11.06 15.54 3.27
CA CYS A 23 -10.51 15.26 4.59
C CYS A 23 -9.66 16.44 5.07
N LEU A 24 -9.95 16.93 6.26
CA LEU A 24 -9.26 18.06 6.88
C LEU A 24 -8.67 17.65 8.22
N LYS A 25 -7.38 17.83 8.38
CA LYS A 25 -6.67 17.56 9.64
C LYS A 25 -6.00 18.84 10.12
N SER A 26 -6.28 19.24 11.34
CA SER A 26 -5.72 20.46 11.96
C SER A 26 -4.21 20.33 12.18
N ASP A 27 -3.74 19.13 12.51
CA ASP A 27 -2.33 18.78 12.62
C ASP A 27 -2.11 17.38 11.99
N TRP A 28 -1.31 17.35 10.96
CA TRP A 28 -1.02 16.14 10.21
C TRP A 28 0.47 15.79 10.31
N ASN A 29 0.80 14.72 11.03
CA ASN A 29 2.17 14.24 11.23
C ASN A 29 3.14 15.31 11.74
N ASN A 30 2.70 16.21 12.64
CA ASN A 30 3.47 17.36 13.14
C ASN A 30 4.01 18.30 12.03
N ALA A 31 3.44 18.23 10.83
CA ALA A 31 3.84 19.06 9.67
C ALA A 31 2.86 20.19 9.36
N GLY A 32 1.89 20.43 10.25
CA GLY A 32 0.81 21.40 10.04
C GLY A 32 -0.45 20.79 9.41
N PRO A 33 -1.40 21.62 8.97
CA PRO A 33 -2.70 21.17 8.53
C PRO A 33 -2.60 20.35 7.23
N GLY A 34 -3.13 19.12 7.28
CA GLY A 34 -3.34 18.26 6.10
C GLY A 34 -4.74 18.49 5.52
N ARG A 35 -4.84 18.47 4.20
CA ARG A 35 -6.13 18.59 3.51
C ARG A 35 -6.19 17.78 2.23
N VAL A 36 -7.36 17.22 1.98
CA VAL A 36 -7.83 16.68 0.70
C VAL A 36 -9.16 17.36 0.44
N LEU A 37 -9.38 17.86 -0.76
CA LEU A 37 -10.55 18.68 -1.11
C LEU A 37 -11.15 18.16 -2.42
N ASP A 38 -12.35 17.58 -2.34
CA ASP A 38 -13.17 17.22 -3.49
C ASP A 38 -12.38 16.33 -4.49
N PHE A 39 -11.77 15.25 -3.97
CA PHE A 39 -10.99 14.32 -4.78
C PHE A 39 -11.90 13.22 -5.34
N SER A 40 -11.89 13.09 -6.67
CA SER A 40 -12.59 12.00 -7.37
C SER A 40 -11.66 11.32 -8.34
N ALA A 41 -11.59 10.00 -8.28
CA ALA A 41 -10.84 9.16 -9.20
C ALA A 41 -11.25 7.69 -9.06
N ASP A 42 -11.16 6.95 -10.15
CA ASP A 42 -11.23 5.49 -10.16
C ASP A 42 -9.84 4.92 -10.41
N PHE A 43 -9.52 3.83 -9.72
CA PHE A 43 -8.27 3.08 -9.89
C PHE A 43 -8.61 1.65 -10.31
N GLU A 44 -8.06 1.21 -11.43
CA GLU A 44 -8.32 -0.13 -11.96
C GLU A 44 -7.54 -1.22 -11.23
N CYS A 45 -8.05 -2.44 -11.26
CA CYS A 45 -7.32 -3.58 -10.74
C CYS A 45 -6.01 -3.77 -11.49
N GLY A 46 -4.90 -3.86 -10.76
CA GLY A 46 -3.56 -4.04 -11.34
C GLY A 46 -2.91 -2.75 -11.86
N GLU A 47 -3.57 -1.59 -11.75
CA GLU A 47 -3.02 -0.30 -12.17
C GLU A 47 -1.93 0.17 -11.20
N PHE A 48 -0.84 0.73 -11.73
CA PHE A 48 0.17 1.43 -10.95
C PHE A 48 -0.02 2.95 -11.09
N VAL A 49 -0.53 3.61 -10.06
CA VAL A 49 -0.77 5.05 -10.04
C VAL A 49 0.25 5.77 -9.18
N GLY A 50 0.95 6.72 -9.77
CA GLY A 50 1.88 7.60 -9.09
C GLY A 50 1.21 8.88 -8.61
N PHE A 51 1.50 9.29 -7.37
CA PHE A 51 1.07 10.56 -6.80
C PHE A 51 2.27 11.47 -6.59
N CYS A 52 2.27 12.64 -7.19
CA CYS A 52 3.32 13.64 -7.00
C CYS A 52 2.76 14.96 -6.46
N GLY A 53 3.64 15.81 -5.96
CA GLY A 53 3.30 17.10 -5.39
C GLY A 53 4.24 17.47 -4.25
N GLN A 54 4.27 18.74 -3.88
CA GLN A 54 5.09 19.24 -2.78
C GLN A 54 4.67 18.63 -1.44
N ASP A 55 5.50 18.76 -0.42
CA ASP A 55 5.12 18.43 0.95
C ASP A 55 3.93 19.30 1.39
N GLY A 56 2.99 18.69 2.10
CA GLY A 56 1.72 19.34 2.41
C GLY A 56 0.70 19.41 1.27
N SER A 57 0.99 18.87 0.09
CA SER A 57 0.05 18.85 -1.05
C SER A 57 -1.24 18.04 -0.81
N GLY A 58 -1.27 17.18 0.21
CA GLY A 58 -2.39 16.30 0.53
C GLY A 58 -2.22 14.85 0.05
N LYS A 59 -1.17 14.54 -0.76
CA LYS A 59 -0.95 13.19 -1.31
C LYS A 59 -0.88 12.09 -0.24
N GLY A 60 -0.14 12.32 0.86
CA GLY A 60 -0.02 11.35 1.95
C GLY A 60 -1.33 11.18 2.72
N LEU A 61 -2.05 12.27 2.99
CA LEU A 61 -3.35 12.20 3.66
C LEU A 61 -4.38 11.45 2.80
N LEU A 62 -4.42 11.73 1.48
CA LEU A 62 -5.28 11.01 0.55
C LEU A 62 -5.00 9.50 0.59
N LEU A 63 -3.73 9.09 0.51
CA LEU A 63 -3.36 7.68 0.56
C LEU A 63 -3.68 7.02 1.91
N ASN A 64 -3.64 7.76 3.01
CA ASN A 64 -4.10 7.26 4.30
C ASN A 64 -5.63 7.08 4.34
N VAL A 65 -6.39 8.00 3.74
CA VAL A 65 -7.86 7.85 3.62
C VAL A 65 -8.18 6.63 2.76
N VAL A 66 -7.55 6.51 1.60
CA VAL A 66 -7.75 5.36 0.69
C VAL A 66 -7.34 4.05 1.36
N GLY A 67 -6.28 4.06 2.16
CA GLY A 67 -5.82 2.90 2.92
C GLY A 67 -6.60 2.62 4.21
N LEU A 68 -7.70 3.34 4.46
CA LEU A 68 -8.51 3.17 5.67
C LEU A 68 -7.72 3.40 6.97
N LEU A 69 -6.65 4.20 6.93
CA LEU A 69 -5.89 4.65 8.10
C LEU A 69 -6.47 5.94 8.67
N GLU A 70 -7.16 6.69 7.84
CA GLU A 70 -7.87 7.92 8.18
C GLU A 70 -9.28 7.89 7.60
N LYS A 71 -10.23 8.52 8.29
CA LYS A 71 -11.60 8.64 7.82
C LYS A 71 -11.77 9.95 7.04
N ALA A 72 -12.45 9.89 5.90
CA ALA A 72 -12.88 11.10 5.18
C ALA A 72 -13.96 11.83 5.97
N ASP A 73 -13.97 13.17 5.89
CA ASP A 73 -15.01 14.00 6.50
C ASP A 73 -16.29 13.99 5.64
N CYS A 74 -16.14 13.90 4.32
CA CYS A 74 -17.24 13.70 3.38
C CYS A 74 -16.76 13.12 2.05
N GLY A 75 -17.71 12.79 1.17
CA GLY A 75 -17.47 12.04 -0.06
C GLY A 75 -17.64 10.54 0.14
N ARG A 76 -17.41 9.78 -0.91
CA ARG A 76 -17.56 8.32 -0.93
C ARG A 76 -16.25 7.65 -1.29
N LEU A 77 -15.92 6.59 -0.56
CA LEU A 77 -14.80 5.69 -0.84
C LEU A 77 -15.33 4.27 -0.95
N ALA A 78 -15.12 3.64 -2.09
CA ALA A 78 -15.37 2.22 -2.26
C ALA A 78 -14.07 1.49 -2.60
N LEU A 79 -13.83 0.33 -1.98
CA LEU A 79 -12.67 -0.51 -2.19
C LEU A 79 -13.13 -1.94 -2.52
N LEU A 80 -12.65 -2.48 -3.63
CA LEU A 80 -12.95 -3.84 -4.08
C LEU A 80 -14.46 -4.15 -4.08
N GLY A 81 -15.28 -3.14 -4.42
CA GLY A 81 -16.74 -3.24 -4.47
C GLY A 81 -17.45 -3.01 -3.12
N HIS A 82 -16.76 -2.74 -2.04
CA HIS A 82 -17.32 -2.43 -0.72
C HIS A 82 -17.27 -0.93 -0.43
N ASP A 83 -18.39 -0.34 0.01
CA ASP A 83 -18.40 1.04 0.48
C ASP A 83 -17.79 1.15 1.88
N ALA A 84 -16.79 2.01 2.05
CA ALA A 84 -16.13 2.19 3.33
C ALA A 84 -17.06 2.77 4.42
N ALA A 85 -18.18 3.41 4.02
CA ALA A 85 -19.18 3.91 4.94
C ALA A 85 -19.99 2.79 5.63
N ASP A 86 -20.05 1.60 5.01
CA ASP A 86 -20.78 0.44 5.55
C ASP A 86 -19.95 -0.35 6.58
N PHE A 87 -18.66 -0.04 6.73
CA PHE A 87 -17.76 -0.75 7.64
C PHE A 87 -17.88 -0.26 9.08
N SER A 88 -17.99 -1.19 10.01
CA SER A 88 -17.66 -0.95 11.41
C SER A 88 -16.15 -0.70 11.58
N GLU A 89 -15.71 -0.28 12.76
CA GLU A 89 -14.27 -0.13 13.05
C GLU A 89 -13.52 -1.47 12.95
N GLU A 90 -14.16 -2.56 13.35
CA GLU A 90 -13.60 -3.92 13.28
C GLU A 90 -13.52 -4.39 11.82
N ASP A 91 -14.57 -4.18 11.03
CA ASP A 91 -14.57 -4.50 9.59
C ASP A 91 -13.51 -3.70 8.85
N THR A 92 -13.38 -2.41 9.15
CA THR A 92 -12.35 -1.52 8.59
C THR A 92 -10.94 -2.06 8.87
N ALA A 93 -10.68 -2.47 10.11
CA ALA A 93 -9.38 -3.01 10.49
C ALA A 93 -9.10 -4.36 9.82
N THR A 94 -10.09 -5.22 9.76
CA THR A 94 -10.01 -6.54 9.10
C THR A 94 -9.76 -6.38 7.61
N PHE A 95 -10.58 -5.59 6.93
CA PHE A 95 -10.43 -5.33 5.50
C PHE A 95 -9.06 -4.72 5.15
N ARG A 96 -8.62 -3.71 5.92
CA ARG A 96 -7.30 -3.11 5.75
C ARG A 96 -6.18 -4.12 5.89
N ASN A 97 -6.25 -4.98 6.89
CA ASN A 97 -5.23 -5.99 7.15
C ASN A 97 -5.17 -7.07 6.05
N GLU A 98 -6.31 -7.42 5.46
CA GLU A 98 -6.40 -8.47 4.44
C GLU A 98 -6.11 -7.94 3.03
N ALA A 99 -6.60 -6.74 2.71
CA ALA A 99 -6.58 -6.21 1.36
C ALA A 99 -5.43 -5.25 1.07
N CYS A 100 -4.83 -4.63 2.09
CA CYS A 100 -3.86 -3.54 1.90
C CYS A 100 -2.47 -3.89 2.43
N GLY A 101 -1.45 -3.72 1.59
CA GLY A 101 -0.04 -3.66 1.99
C GLY A 101 0.41 -2.21 2.11
N PHE A 102 1.27 -1.92 3.08
CA PHE A 102 1.72 -0.55 3.33
C PHE A 102 3.24 -0.40 3.32
N LEU A 103 3.71 0.67 2.67
CA LEU A 103 5.04 1.23 2.79
C LEU A 103 4.94 2.68 3.22
N PHE A 104 5.53 3.00 4.35
CA PHE A 104 5.56 4.38 4.89
C PHE A 104 6.91 5.05 4.61
N GLY A 105 7.06 6.31 5.00
CA GLY A 105 8.34 7.05 4.94
C GLY A 105 9.47 6.44 5.80
N HIS A 106 9.16 5.42 6.59
CA HIS A 106 10.11 4.63 7.38
C HIS A 106 9.81 3.14 7.21
N PRO A 107 10.81 2.24 7.28
CA PRO A 107 10.60 0.80 7.14
C PRO A 107 9.72 0.18 8.23
N CYS A 108 9.60 0.82 9.40
CA CYS A 108 8.78 0.38 10.54
C CYS A 108 9.03 -1.09 10.92
N LEU A 109 10.29 -1.52 10.91
CA LEU A 109 10.71 -2.86 11.32
C LEU A 109 11.07 -2.89 12.80
N LEU A 110 10.87 -4.04 13.45
CA LEU A 110 11.30 -4.30 14.81
C LEU A 110 12.79 -4.70 14.81
N PRO A 111 13.71 -3.87 15.34
CA PRO A 111 15.16 -4.07 15.16
C PRO A 111 15.71 -5.34 15.80
N SER A 112 15.06 -5.82 16.87
CA SER A 112 15.44 -7.04 17.59
C SER A 112 14.97 -8.34 16.95
N PHE A 113 14.03 -8.24 15.99
CA PHE A 113 13.46 -9.38 15.27
C PHE A 113 14.25 -9.64 13.99
N THR A 114 14.25 -10.90 13.56
CA THR A 114 14.83 -11.28 12.28
C THR A 114 14.01 -10.72 11.11
N VAL A 115 14.56 -10.80 9.92
CA VAL A 115 13.86 -10.43 8.68
C VAL A 115 12.62 -11.27 8.52
N ALA A 116 12.74 -12.60 8.67
CA ALA A 116 11.60 -13.51 8.56
C ALA A 116 10.50 -13.21 9.58
N GLU A 117 10.85 -12.96 10.84
CA GLU A 117 9.88 -12.61 11.88
C GLU A 117 9.16 -11.30 11.58
N ASN A 118 9.87 -10.25 11.11
CA ASN A 118 9.25 -9.00 10.70
C ASN A 118 8.30 -9.17 9.51
N VAL A 119 8.70 -9.96 8.51
CA VAL A 119 7.93 -10.18 7.29
C VAL A 119 6.70 -11.05 7.58
N ALA A 120 6.82 -12.07 8.42
CA ALA A 120 5.72 -12.96 8.75
C ALA A 120 4.64 -12.34 9.65
N MET A 121 4.90 -11.19 10.29
CA MET A 121 3.96 -10.57 11.26
C MET A 121 2.51 -10.45 10.77
N PRO A 122 2.24 -9.97 9.53
CA PRO A 122 0.87 -9.87 9.06
C PRO A 122 0.14 -11.22 9.04
N LEU A 123 0.84 -12.31 8.74
CA LEU A 123 0.25 -13.65 8.65
C LEU A 123 -0.30 -14.17 9.98
N PHE A 124 0.30 -13.77 11.11
CA PHE A 124 -0.17 -14.19 12.43
C PHE A 124 -1.53 -13.59 12.82
N ARG A 125 -1.92 -12.48 12.21
CA ARG A 125 -3.23 -11.85 12.44
C ARG A 125 -4.30 -12.29 11.45
N ILE A 126 -3.89 -12.60 10.21
CA ILE A 126 -4.81 -12.78 9.07
C ILE A 126 -5.05 -14.27 8.82
N CYS A 127 -3.99 -15.07 8.93
CA CYS A 127 -4.06 -16.48 8.59
C CYS A 127 -4.23 -17.33 9.84
N GLY A 128 -5.39 -17.99 9.98
CA GLY A 128 -5.49 -19.23 10.77
C GLY A 128 -4.72 -20.39 10.12
N GLY A 129 -3.83 -20.10 9.14
CA GLY A 129 -3.00 -21.04 8.40
C GLY A 129 -1.88 -21.63 9.26
N GLY A 130 -1.44 -22.84 8.93
CA GLY A 130 -0.39 -23.53 9.66
C GLY A 130 0.97 -22.82 9.55
N ALA A 131 1.83 -23.01 10.56
CA ALA A 131 3.18 -22.43 10.58
C ALA A 131 4.04 -22.76 9.35
N ALA A 132 3.78 -23.89 8.67
CA ALA A 132 4.47 -24.30 7.46
C ALA A 132 4.10 -23.39 6.27
N GLU A 133 2.82 -23.10 6.07
CA GLU A 133 2.32 -22.22 5.01
C GLU A 133 2.85 -20.78 5.19
N ALA A 134 2.82 -20.27 6.43
CA ALA A 134 3.39 -18.96 6.74
C ALA A 134 4.89 -18.86 6.43
N ARG A 135 5.67 -19.92 6.72
CA ARG A 135 7.08 -19.97 6.39
C ARG A 135 7.33 -19.99 4.89
N GLU A 136 6.57 -20.81 4.14
CA GLU A 136 6.73 -20.91 2.69
C GLU A 136 6.41 -19.57 2.03
N ARG A 137 5.29 -18.92 2.42
CA ARG A 137 4.93 -17.62 1.90
C ARG A 137 5.95 -16.54 2.26
N THR A 138 6.49 -16.57 3.48
CA THR A 138 7.56 -15.65 3.90
C THR A 138 8.80 -15.82 3.02
N ARG A 139 9.23 -17.07 2.78
CA ARG A 139 10.39 -17.35 1.93
C ARG A 139 10.15 -16.84 0.50
N GLU A 140 8.99 -17.11 -0.08
CA GLU A 140 8.64 -16.66 -1.44
C GLU A 140 8.79 -15.13 -1.60
N VAL A 141 8.25 -14.36 -0.65
CA VAL A 141 8.34 -12.89 -0.76
C VAL A 141 9.73 -12.34 -0.44
N LEU A 142 10.53 -13.03 0.39
CA LEU A 142 11.93 -12.68 0.64
C LEU A 142 12.78 -12.90 -0.61
N GLU A 143 12.60 -14.03 -1.30
CA GLU A 143 13.25 -14.31 -2.57
C GLU A 143 12.85 -13.28 -3.63
N PHE A 144 11.54 -12.97 -3.73
CA PHE A 144 11.05 -11.95 -4.64
C PHE A 144 11.66 -10.57 -4.38
N ALA A 145 11.82 -10.19 -3.11
CA ALA A 145 12.46 -8.93 -2.71
C ALA A 145 14.00 -8.97 -2.85
N GLY A 146 14.59 -10.12 -3.18
CA GLY A 146 16.05 -10.30 -3.32
C GLY A 146 16.80 -10.21 -2.01
N ILE A 147 16.22 -10.72 -0.92
CA ILE A 147 16.81 -10.73 0.44
C ILE A 147 16.68 -12.09 1.14
N GLY A 148 16.47 -13.18 0.42
CA GLY A 148 16.35 -14.53 0.98
C GLY A 148 17.54 -14.91 1.87
N ASP A 149 18.76 -14.57 1.47
CA ASP A 149 19.99 -14.86 2.24
C ASP A 149 20.04 -14.19 3.63
N PHE A 150 19.18 -13.19 3.87
CA PHE A 150 19.11 -12.43 5.12
C PHE A 150 17.96 -12.87 6.04
N GLU A 151 17.28 -13.97 5.75
CA GLU A 151 16.09 -14.44 6.47
C GLU A 151 16.28 -14.45 7.99
N THR A 152 17.42 -14.92 8.47
CA THR A 152 17.74 -15.05 9.90
C THR A 152 18.45 -13.84 10.50
N ALA A 153 18.84 -12.86 9.68
CA ALA A 153 19.53 -11.66 10.16
C ALA A 153 18.57 -10.76 10.95
N ARG A 154 19.05 -10.11 12.00
CA ARG A 154 18.26 -9.11 12.73
C ARG A 154 18.16 -7.83 11.91
N THR A 155 16.95 -7.28 11.80
CA THR A 155 16.72 -6.08 10.97
C THR A 155 17.46 -4.84 11.45
N GLY A 156 17.80 -4.77 12.75
CA GLY A 156 18.64 -3.70 13.29
C GLY A 156 20.08 -3.70 12.78
N GLN A 157 20.56 -4.82 12.24
CA GLN A 157 21.93 -5.00 11.73
C GLN A 157 22.04 -4.83 10.21
N LEU A 158 20.90 -4.73 9.51
CA LEU A 158 20.86 -4.55 8.07
C LEU A 158 21.22 -3.11 7.66
N ASP A 159 21.76 -2.98 6.45
CA ASP A 159 21.87 -1.68 5.82
C ASP A 159 20.47 -1.10 5.46
N PRO A 160 20.39 0.21 5.16
CA PRO A 160 19.11 0.85 4.85
C PRO A 160 18.37 0.24 3.67
N ALA A 161 19.06 -0.17 2.60
CA ALA A 161 18.42 -0.73 1.40
C ALA A 161 17.78 -2.08 1.72
N LEU A 162 18.47 -2.96 2.43
CA LEU A 162 17.93 -4.26 2.88
C LEU A 162 16.74 -4.10 3.83
N ARG A 163 16.75 -3.08 4.71
CA ARG A 163 15.58 -2.77 5.55
C ARG A 163 14.36 -2.40 4.71
N TRP A 164 14.54 -1.60 3.66
CA TRP A 164 13.44 -1.24 2.76
C TRP A 164 12.91 -2.46 2.00
N ARG A 165 13.79 -3.34 1.54
CA ARG A 165 13.36 -4.60 0.90
C ARG A 165 12.61 -5.50 1.87
N ALA A 166 13.02 -5.58 3.14
CA ALA A 166 12.29 -6.31 4.17
C ALA A 166 10.90 -5.70 4.44
N ALA A 167 10.79 -4.37 4.51
CA ALA A 167 9.51 -3.69 4.64
C ALA A 167 8.60 -3.94 3.43
N PHE A 168 9.16 -3.97 2.22
CA PHE A 168 8.44 -4.30 1.00
C PHE A 168 7.94 -5.75 1.00
N ALA A 169 8.79 -6.72 1.36
CA ALA A 169 8.38 -8.11 1.50
C ALA A 169 7.25 -8.28 2.52
N ARG A 170 7.33 -7.59 3.67
CA ARG A 170 6.27 -7.58 4.68
C ARG A 170 4.96 -7.02 4.13
N ALA A 171 5.01 -6.00 3.29
CA ALA A 171 3.81 -5.42 2.69
C ALA A 171 3.12 -6.36 1.70
N LEU A 172 3.81 -7.38 1.18
CA LEU A 172 3.30 -8.33 0.18
C LEU A 172 2.96 -9.70 0.75
N VAL A 173 3.41 -10.04 1.95
CA VAL A 173 3.40 -11.42 2.45
C VAL A 173 1.99 -12.01 2.59
N HIS A 174 1.00 -11.20 2.90
CA HIS A 174 -0.39 -11.59 3.09
C HIS A 174 -1.25 -11.55 1.81
N ASP A 175 -0.59 -11.42 0.65
CA ASP A 175 -1.23 -11.38 -0.67
C ASP A 175 -2.27 -10.24 -0.82
N PRO A 176 -1.86 -8.97 -0.56
CA PRO A 176 -2.77 -7.84 -0.63
C PRO A 176 -3.27 -7.62 -2.06
N ARG A 177 -4.40 -6.93 -2.19
CA ARG A 177 -4.96 -6.48 -3.46
C ARG A 177 -4.49 -5.07 -3.84
N VAL A 178 -4.11 -4.29 -2.83
CA VAL A 178 -3.66 -2.90 -2.98
C VAL A 178 -2.36 -2.69 -2.20
N LEU A 179 -1.34 -2.13 -2.84
CA LEU A 179 -0.12 -1.65 -2.19
C LEU A 179 -0.16 -0.12 -2.11
N ILE A 180 -0.09 0.40 -0.91
CA ILE A 180 -0.08 1.84 -0.64
C ILE A 180 1.30 2.25 -0.15
N ALA A 181 2.01 3.05 -0.95
CA ALA A 181 3.35 3.52 -0.67
C ALA A 181 3.35 5.05 -0.43
N ILE A 182 3.56 5.45 0.82
CA ILE A 182 3.49 6.85 1.24
C ILE A 182 4.91 7.40 1.36
N SER A 183 5.40 7.93 0.24
CA SER A 183 6.71 8.59 0.12
C SER A 183 7.88 7.78 0.71
N PRO A 184 8.02 6.48 0.42
CA PRO A 184 9.21 5.75 0.84
C PRO A 184 10.43 6.30 0.09
N PRO A 185 11.54 6.62 0.77
CA PRO A 185 12.76 7.12 0.15
C PRO A 185 13.59 5.98 -0.46
N ALA A 186 12.97 5.15 -1.27
CA ALA A 186 13.52 3.90 -1.77
C ALA A 186 13.17 3.70 -3.24
N ALA A 187 13.82 4.49 -4.10
CA ALA A 187 13.61 4.45 -5.55
C ALA A 187 13.90 3.06 -6.15
N ASP A 188 14.80 2.30 -5.55
CA ASP A 188 15.14 0.93 -5.95
C ASP A 188 14.00 -0.08 -5.75
N LEU A 189 12.97 0.26 -4.96
CA LEU A 189 11.76 -0.56 -4.82
C LEU A 189 10.75 -0.36 -5.97
N LEU A 190 10.82 0.72 -6.74
CA LEU A 190 9.87 1.00 -7.81
C LEU A 190 9.84 -0.09 -8.89
N PRO A 191 11.00 -0.57 -9.41
CA PRO A 191 11.01 -1.71 -10.33
C PRO A 191 10.39 -2.97 -9.72
N LEU A 192 10.67 -3.25 -8.44
CA LEU A 192 10.09 -4.39 -7.73
C LEU A 192 8.57 -4.24 -7.55
N ALA A 193 8.10 -3.03 -7.24
CA ALA A 193 6.67 -2.75 -7.12
C ALA A 193 5.94 -2.93 -8.47
N LYS A 194 6.56 -2.53 -9.58
CA LYS A 194 6.02 -2.77 -10.94
C LYS A 194 5.96 -4.26 -11.27
N LEU A 195 7.00 -5.02 -10.91
CA LEU A 195 7.02 -6.48 -11.06
C LEU A 195 5.98 -7.16 -10.16
N ALA A 196 5.79 -6.68 -8.92
CA ALA A 196 4.77 -7.18 -8.01
C ALA A 196 3.36 -6.92 -8.54
N ALA A 197 3.10 -5.71 -9.08
CA ALA A 197 1.82 -5.38 -9.72
C ALA A 197 1.47 -6.39 -10.82
N ALA A 198 2.41 -6.70 -11.68
CA ALA A 198 2.22 -7.67 -12.77
C ALA A 198 2.08 -9.12 -12.25
N LYS A 199 2.93 -9.54 -11.30
CA LYS A 199 2.94 -10.93 -10.78
C LYS A 199 1.71 -11.26 -9.94
N TYR A 200 1.29 -10.34 -9.09
CA TYR A 200 0.23 -10.57 -8.09
C TYR A 200 -1.09 -9.86 -8.44
N HIS A 201 -1.20 -9.24 -9.63
CA HIS A 201 -2.35 -8.43 -10.02
C HIS A 201 -2.69 -7.34 -8.98
N LEU A 202 -1.66 -6.72 -8.46
CA LEU A 202 -1.69 -5.80 -7.34
C LEU A 202 -1.90 -4.37 -7.86
N THR A 203 -2.91 -3.67 -7.38
CA THR A 203 -3.07 -2.23 -7.61
C THR A 203 -2.07 -1.48 -6.74
N VAL A 204 -1.26 -0.60 -7.33
CA VAL A 204 -0.21 0.13 -6.63
C VAL A 204 -0.54 1.62 -6.61
N LEU A 205 -0.61 2.21 -5.42
CA LEU A 205 -0.73 3.65 -5.21
C LEU A 205 0.57 4.15 -4.56
N TRP A 206 1.37 4.89 -5.32
CA TRP A 206 2.70 5.29 -4.87
C TRP A 206 2.86 6.81 -4.84
N ALA A 207 3.02 7.40 -3.65
CA ALA A 207 3.40 8.79 -3.50
C ALA A 207 4.94 8.94 -3.55
N GLY A 208 5.43 9.84 -4.38
CA GLY A 208 6.86 10.10 -4.52
C GLY A 208 7.15 11.27 -5.44
N ASP A 209 8.43 11.43 -5.78
CA ASP A 209 8.87 12.45 -6.74
C ASP A 209 8.44 12.08 -8.14
N ARG A 210 7.97 13.08 -8.91
CA ARG A 210 7.49 12.89 -10.29
C ARG A 210 8.52 12.17 -11.17
N GLU A 211 9.76 12.64 -11.16
CA GLU A 211 10.81 12.11 -12.03
C GLU A 211 11.13 10.64 -11.74
N THR A 212 11.08 10.26 -10.45
CA THR A 212 11.40 8.91 -10.00
C THR A 212 10.25 7.92 -10.26
N VAL A 213 9.00 8.35 -10.06
CA VAL A 213 7.82 7.45 -10.13
C VAL A 213 7.31 7.30 -11.56
N THR A 214 7.34 8.36 -12.38
CA THR A 214 6.78 8.35 -13.74
C THR A 214 7.23 7.17 -14.61
N PRO A 215 8.49 6.73 -14.61
CA PRO A 215 8.92 5.60 -15.46
C PRO A 215 8.25 4.26 -15.12
N HIS A 216 7.64 4.15 -13.94
CA HIS A 216 7.06 2.92 -13.42
C HIS A 216 5.53 2.94 -13.36
N ALA A 217 4.93 4.15 -13.30
CA ALA A 217 3.49 4.32 -13.19
C ALA A 217 2.79 4.26 -14.55
N ASP A 218 1.59 3.70 -14.56
CA ASP A 218 0.71 3.70 -15.74
C ASP A 218 0.02 5.07 -15.87
N ARG A 219 -0.20 5.75 -14.73
CA ARG A 219 -0.79 7.09 -14.64
C ARG A 219 -0.19 7.88 -13.48
N MET A 220 -0.11 9.20 -13.65
CA MET A 220 0.35 10.14 -12.62
C MET A 220 -0.76 11.11 -12.22
N ILE A 221 -0.97 11.28 -10.94
CA ILE A 221 -1.86 12.29 -10.36
C ILE A 221 -1.00 13.32 -9.61
N GLU A 222 -1.11 14.57 -10.00
CA GLU A 222 -0.44 15.66 -9.30
C GLU A 222 -1.38 16.27 -8.26
N MET A 223 -0.91 16.35 -7.02
CA MET A 223 -1.64 16.97 -5.92
C MET A 223 -1.08 18.36 -5.60
N ARG A 224 -1.97 19.36 -5.53
CA ARG A 224 -1.63 20.74 -5.12
C ARG A 224 -2.67 21.26 -4.16
N ASN A 225 -2.24 21.69 -2.99
CA ASN A 225 -3.12 22.29 -1.99
C ASN A 225 -4.39 21.48 -1.68
N GLY A 226 -4.28 20.14 -1.64
CA GLY A 226 -5.36 19.22 -1.35
C GLY A 226 -6.23 18.83 -2.55
N ARG A 227 -5.96 19.34 -3.74
CA ARG A 227 -6.71 19.03 -4.96
C ARG A 227 -5.83 18.29 -5.97
N ALA A 228 -6.44 17.39 -6.74
CA ALA A 228 -5.79 16.85 -7.92
C ALA A 228 -5.75 17.91 -9.02
N SER A 229 -4.61 18.05 -9.69
CA SER A 229 -4.44 18.90 -10.86
C SER A 229 -4.14 18.04 -12.08
N GLY A 230 -4.95 18.16 -13.15
CA GLY A 230 -4.75 17.47 -14.41
C GLY A 230 -5.29 16.04 -14.41
N GLN A 231 -6.58 15.89 -14.24
CA GLN A 231 -7.36 14.76 -14.73
C GLN A 231 -7.81 15.01 -16.15
#